data_f24c3cb8b59a822f4b2a8fa07df523f2
#
_entry.id   f24c3cb8b59a822f4b2a8fa07df523f2
#
_cell.length_a   1.000
_cell.length_b   1.000
_cell.length_c   1.000
_cell.angle_alpha   90.00
_cell.angle_beta   90.00
_cell.angle_gamma   90.00
#
_symmetry.space_group_name_H-M   'P 1'
#
loop_
_entity.id
_entity.type
_entity.pdbx_description
1 polymer ?
#
loop_
_entity_poly.entity_id
_entity_poly.type
_entity_poly.pdbx_seq_one_letter_code
_entity_poly.pdbx_strand_id
1 'polypeptide(L)'
;MSAKRLVVPQRGRVYLAPLGDESDTENPENKFWLCVSNNQRNPRLEEFIAVRLTTTRKPRLATWVALGAEDKPWIGGVACDDIGPIYRDQVIKDAGALSSATMRRVESALLIVLGIDATRLSP
;
A
#
# COMPACT_ATOMS: atom_id res chain seq x y z
N MET A 1 -3.52 30.94 -9.18
CA MET A 1 -3.21 29.84 -8.27
C MET A 1 -3.65 28.54 -8.92
N SER A 2 -2.70 27.73 -9.32
CA SER A 2 -3.01 26.44 -9.92
C SER A 2 -3.46 25.45 -8.85
N ALA A 3 -4.57 24.80 -9.07
CA ALA A 3 -5.03 23.74 -8.19
C ALA A 3 -4.04 22.58 -8.25
N LYS A 4 -3.66 22.04 -7.10
CA LYS A 4 -2.82 20.85 -7.02
C LYS A 4 -3.57 19.69 -7.67
N ARG A 5 -2.95 19.07 -8.67
CA ARG A 5 -3.54 17.91 -9.32
C ARG A 5 -3.39 16.70 -8.40
N LEU A 6 -4.51 16.15 -7.95
CA LEU A 6 -4.48 14.97 -7.12
C LEU A 6 -4.13 13.74 -7.94
N VAL A 7 -3.31 12.89 -7.36
CA VAL A 7 -3.03 11.57 -7.90
C VAL A 7 -4.32 10.74 -7.92
N VAL A 8 -4.54 9.97 -8.99
CA VAL A 8 -5.54 8.91 -9.01
C VAL A 8 -4.81 7.61 -8.69
N PRO A 9 -4.97 7.07 -7.48
CA PRO A 9 -4.21 5.89 -7.10
C PRO A 9 -4.62 4.68 -7.92
N GLN A 10 -3.62 3.85 -8.23
CA GLN A 10 -3.79 2.62 -9.01
C GLN A 10 -3.40 1.44 -8.12
N ARG A 11 -4.25 0.44 -8.06
CA ARG A 11 -3.95 -0.80 -7.32
C ARG A 11 -2.64 -1.40 -7.84
N GLY A 12 -1.74 -1.75 -6.92
CA GLY A 12 -0.44 -2.31 -7.26
C GLY A 12 0.70 -1.32 -7.39
N ARG A 13 0.40 -0.02 -7.35
CA ARG A 13 1.44 1.01 -7.40
C ARG A 13 1.82 1.47 -5.99
N VAL A 14 3.05 1.93 -5.89
CA VAL A 14 3.65 2.37 -4.63
C VAL A 14 3.73 3.88 -4.61
N TYR A 15 3.24 4.48 -3.54
CA TYR A 15 3.20 5.93 -3.38
C TYR A 15 3.99 6.35 -2.15
N LEU A 16 4.75 7.43 -2.30
CA LEU A 16 5.45 8.05 -1.17
C LEU A 16 4.47 9.01 -0.48
N ALA A 17 4.26 8.82 0.82
CA ALA A 17 3.37 9.66 1.61
C ALA A 17 3.81 9.67 3.07
N PRO A 18 3.45 10.71 3.84
CA PRO A 18 3.81 10.78 5.25
C PRO A 18 3.21 9.64 6.06
N LEU A 19 3.94 9.22 7.09
CA LEU A 19 3.41 8.33 8.11
C LEU A 19 2.70 9.18 9.16
N GLY A 20 1.40 8.95 9.34
CA GLY A 20 0.64 9.61 10.38
C GLY A 20 -0.02 10.91 9.96
N ASP A 21 -0.57 11.57 10.95
CA ASP A 21 -1.39 12.77 10.80
C ASP A 21 -0.54 13.99 10.50
N GLU A 22 -1.11 14.95 9.78
CA GLU A 22 -0.51 16.26 9.52
C GLU A 22 -0.20 17.03 10.81
N SER A 23 -0.83 16.69 11.91
CA SER A 23 -0.57 17.30 13.21
C SER A 23 0.80 16.96 13.77
N ASP A 24 1.44 15.89 13.29
CA ASP A 24 2.79 15.51 13.71
C ASP A 24 3.82 16.22 12.83
N THR A 25 4.00 17.52 13.12
CA THR A 25 4.89 18.38 12.35
C THR A 25 6.38 18.24 12.71
N GLU A 26 6.68 17.54 13.81
CA GLU A 26 8.07 17.50 14.31
C GLU A 26 8.94 16.48 13.58
N ASN A 27 8.34 15.40 13.04
CA ASN A 27 9.10 14.38 12.30
C ASN A 27 8.23 13.76 11.21
N PRO A 28 8.01 14.44 10.08
CA PRO A 28 7.27 13.83 8.98
C PRO A 28 8.11 12.71 8.39
N GLU A 29 7.89 11.49 8.84
CA GLU A 29 8.48 10.32 8.21
C GLU A 29 7.68 9.97 6.97
N ASN A 30 8.33 10.06 5.81
CA ASN A 30 7.74 9.61 4.57
C ASN A 30 7.98 8.10 4.42
N LYS A 31 6.92 7.38 4.08
CA LYS A 31 7.00 5.94 3.85
C LYS A 31 6.45 5.62 2.48
N PHE A 32 6.80 4.44 1.99
CA PHE A 32 6.23 3.91 0.76
C PHE A 32 5.00 3.06 1.09
N TRP A 33 3.93 3.32 0.36
CA TRP A 33 2.63 2.71 0.58
C TRP A 33 2.14 2.05 -0.71
N LEU A 34 1.82 0.77 -0.61
CA LEU A 34 1.27 0.01 -1.73
C LEU A 34 -0.24 0.17 -1.75
N CYS A 35 -0.78 0.71 -2.84
CA CYS A 35 -2.23 0.81 -3.02
C CYS A 35 -2.81 -0.59 -3.22
N VAL A 36 -3.75 -0.98 -2.36
CA VAL A 36 -4.43 -2.28 -2.43
C VAL A 36 -5.93 -2.15 -2.72
N SER A 37 -6.48 -0.94 -2.64
CA SER A 37 -7.89 -0.71 -2.98
C SER A 37 -8.11 -0.77 -4.49
N ASN A 38 -9.34 -1.13 -4.89
CA ASN A 38 -9.62 -1.39 -6.29
C ASN A 38 -9.72 -0.10 -7.12
N ASN A 39 -9.46 -0.25 -8.41
CA ASN A 39 -9.38 0.87 -9.34
C ASN A 39 -10.73 1.50 -9.69
N GLN A 40 -11.83 0.84 -9.38
CA GLN A 40 -13.16 1.44 -9.55
C GLN A 40 -13.49 2.39 -8.41
N ARG A 41 -13.02 2.06 -7.21
CA ARG A 41 -13.20 2.86 -6.00
C ARG A 41 -12.29 4.08 -5.97
N ASN A 42 -11.01 3.88 -6.35
CA ASN A 42 -9.95 4.85 -6.10
C ASN A 42 -10.20 6.25 -6.66
N PRO A 43 -10.74 6.43 -7.87
CA PRO A 43 -10.96 7.78 -8.38
C PRO A 43 -12.16 8.49 -7.74
N ARG A 44 -13.00 7.77 -7.01
CA ARG A 44 -14.25 8.30 -6.46
C ARG A 44 -14.14 8.83 -5.05
N LEU A 45 -13.06 8.48 -4.35
CA LEU A 45 -12.87 8.83 -2.94
C LEU A 45 -11.62 9.68 -2.75
N GLU A 46 -11.59 10.42 -1.66
CA GLU A 46 -10.46 11.29 -1.34
C GLU A 46 -9.26 10.51 -0.79
N GLU A 47 -9.50 9.27 -0.32
CA GLU A 47 -8.43 8.41 0.16
C GLU A 47 -8.45 7.08 -0.58
N PHE A 48 -7.32 6.39 -0.55
CA PHE A 48 -7.20 5.01 -1.00
C PHE A 48 -6.68 4.15 0.16
N ILE A 49 -6.87 2.85 0.05
CA ILE A 49 -6.40 1.92 1.09
C ILE A 49 -5.05 1.36 0.68
N ALA A 50 -4.12 1.40 1.61
CA ALA A 50 -2.75 1.01 1.33
C ALA A 50 -2.16 0.20 2.49
N VAL A 51 -1.08 -0.52 2.19
CA VAL A 51 -0.25 -1.23 3.15
C VAL A 51 1.18 -0.73 3.02
N ARG A 52 1.91 -0.75 4.13
CA ARG A 52 3.24 -0.14 4.17
C ARG A 52 4.32 -1.10 3.66
N LEU A 53 5.27 -0.57 2.87
CA LEU A 53 6.52 -1.24 2.61
C LEU A 53 7.48 -0.98 3.77
N THR A 54 8.26 -1.99 4.16
CA THR A 54 9.18 -1.89 5.28
C THR A 54 10.47 -2.65 4.99
N THR A 55 11.59 -2.10 5.46
CA THR A 55 12.87 -2.82 5.42
C THR A 55 13.03 -3.79 6.60
N THR A 56 12.18 -3.65 7.63
CA THR A 56 12.18 -4.57 8.76
C THR A 56 11.64 -5.93 8.30
N ARG A 57 12.45 -6.97 8.46
CA ARG A 57 12.11 -8.31 7.99
C ARG A 57 11.37 -9.09 9.07
N LYS A 58 10.22 -9.64 8.70
CA LYS A 58 9.42 -10.49 9.60
C LYS A 58 8.97 -11.74 8.85
N PRO A 59 9.93 -12.60 8.42
CA PRO A 59 9.61 -13.70 7.50
C PRO A 59 8.69 -14.77 8.10
N ARG A 60 8.54 -14.81 9.42
CA ARG A 60 7.68 -15.78 10.09
C ARG A 60 6.21 -15.34 10.13
N LEU A 61 5.92 -14.07 9.82
CA LEU A 61 4.54 -13.61 9.79
C LEU A 61 3.93 -13.88 8.42
N ALA A 62 2.79 -14.58 8.40
CA ALA A 62 2.06 -14.84 7.16
C ALA A 62 1.54 -13.56 6.50
N THR A 63 1.45 -12.48 7.26
CA THR A 63 0.99 -11.17 6.79
C THR A 63 2.12 -10.28 6.30
N TRP A 64 3.36 -10.72 6.39
CA TRP A 64 4.52 -10.03 5.83
C TRP A 64 4.92 -10.72 4.54
N VAL A 65 4.97 -9.98 3.44
CA VAL A 65 5.26 -10.50 2.09
C VAL A 65 6.64 -10.02 1.65
N ALA A 66 7.56 -10.97 1.43
CA ALA A 66 8.91 -10.63 1.00
C ALA A 66 8.93 -10.04 -0.41
N LEU A 67 9.73 -8.99 -0.61
CA LEU A 67 10.00 -8.44 -1.93
C LEU A 67 11.21 -9.15 -2.53
N GLY A 68 11.13 -9.45 -3.82
CA GLY A 68 12.16 -10.16 -4.55
C GLY A 68 12.83 -9.30 -5.62
N ALA A 69 13.61 -9.95 -6.47
CA ALA A 69 14.34 -9.26 -7.53
C ALA A 69 13.42 -8.56 -8.52
N GLU A 70 12.22 -9.12 -8.74
CA GLU A 70 11.21 -8.55 -9.63
C GLU A 70 10.62 -7.24 -9.12
N ASP A 71 10.85 -6.91 -7.85
CA ASP A 71 10.28 -5.72 -7.23
C ASP A 71 11.33 -4.63 -6.97
N LYS A 72 12.50 -4.74 -7.59
CA LYS A 72 13.51 -3.69 -7.47
C LYS A 72 12.93 -2.35 -7.93
N PRO A 73 13.28 -1.22 -7.30
CA PRO A 73 14.37 -1.05 -6.33
C PRO A 73 14.00 -1.32 -4.87
N TRP A 74 12.76 -1.71 -4.57
CA TRP A 74 12.36 -1.92 -3.18
C TRP A 74 12.94 -3.20 -2.63
N ILE A 75 13.34 -3.13 -1.35
CA ILE A 75 13.87 -4.26 -0.59
C ILE A 75 13.05 -4.43 0.68
N GLY A 76 13.17 -5.59 1.32
CA GLY A 76 12.45 -5.88 2.55
C GLY A 76 11.13 -6.57 2.25
N GLY A 77 10.02 -5.99 2.67
CA GLY A 77 8.73 -6.63 2.50
C GLY A 77 7.56 -5.67 2.58
N VAL A 78 6.38 -6.24 2.37
CA VAL A 78 5.11 -5.54 2.51
C VAL A 78 4.49 -5.96 3.84
N ALA A 79 4.29 -4.99 4.73
CA ALA A 79 3.66 -5.20 6.03
C ALA A 79 2.15 -5.08 5.88
N CYS A 80 1.48 -6.18 5.56
CA CYS A 80 0.04 -6.16 5.29
C CYS A 80 -0.80 -5.90 6.54
N ASP A 81 -0.21 -6.05 7.75
CA ASP A 81 -0.87 -5.64 8.99
C ASP A 81 -0.95 -4.12 9.14
N ASP A 82 -0.06 -3.38 8.49
CA ASP A 82 -0.07 -1.91 8.49
C ASP A 82 -0.95 -1.41 7.36
N ILE A 83 -2.24 -1.68 7.46
CA ILE A 83 -3.24 -1.30 6.47
C ILE A 83 -4.01 -0.08 6.95
N GLY A 84 -4.22 0.88 6.07
CA GLY A 84 -4.98 2.06 6.42
C GLY A 84 -5.21 2.99 5.24
N PRO A 85 -5.96 4.07 5.48
CA PRO A 85 -6.24 5.04 4.43
C PRO A 85 -5.08 6.01 4.26
N ILE A 86 -4.81 6.35 2.99
CA ILE A 86 -3.89 7.42 2.63
C ILE A 86 -4.71 8.43 1.81
N TYR A 87 -4.66 9.69 2.20
CA TYR A 87 -5.35 10.73 1.46
C TYR A 87 -4.58 11.08 0.19
N ARG A 88 -5.32 11.27 -0.90
CA ARG A 88 -4.72 11.54 -2.21
C ARG A 88 -3.88 12.82 -2.21
N ASP A 89 -4.28 13.82 -1.43
CA ASP A 89 -3.55 15.08 -1.34
C ASP A 89 -2.25 14.97 -0.53
N GLN A 90 -2.05 13.87 0.22
CA GLN A 90 -0.82 13.61 0.96
C GLN A 90 0.24 12.89 0.13
N VAL A 91 -0.11 12.41 -1.05
CA VAL A 91 0.83 11.69 -1.92
C VAL A 91 1.87 12.66 -2.45
N ILE A 92 3.14 12.33 -2.21
CA ILE A 92 4.28 13.13 -2.66
C ILE A 92 4.64 12.74 -4.09
N LYS A 93 4.69 11.44 -4.37
CA LYS A 93 4.99 10.94 -5.71
C LYS A 93 4.54 9.50 -5.88
N ASP A 94 4.31 9.11 -7.13
CA ASP A 94 4.17 7.73 -7.57
C ASP A 94 5.58 7.16 -7.75
N ALA A 95 5.91 6.13 -7.00
CA ALA A 95 7.25 5.55 -6.98
C ALA A 95 7.39 4.28 -7.85
N GLY A 96 6.32 3.88 -8.54
CA GLY A 96 6.33 2.71 -9.41
C GLY A 96 5.34 1.63 -8.97
N ALA A 97 5.53 0.42 -9.46
CA ALA A 97 4.60 -0.68 -9.22
C ALA A 97 5.33 -1.94 -8.76
N LEU A 98 4.64 -2.76 -7.99
CA LEU A 98 5.11 -4.11 -7.66
C LEU A 98 4.67 -5.09 -8.74
N SER A 99 5.35 -6.23 -8.82
CA SER A 99 5.02 -7.28 -9.78
C SER A 99 3.65 -7.90 -9.49
N SER A 100 3.04 -8.47 -10.52
CA SER A 100 1.77 -9.17 -10.36
C SER A 100 1.90 -10.39 -9.46
N ALA A 101 3.06 -11.05 -9.48
CA ALA A 101 3.32 -12.19 -8.59
C ALA A 101 3.33 -11.75 -7.12
N THR A 102 3.99 -10.62 -6.83
CA THR A 102 3.99 -10.06 -5.47
C THR A 102 2.59 -9.61 -5.06
N MET A 103 1.84 -9.00 -5.97
CA MET A 103 0.46 -8.59 -5.68
C MET A 103 -0.42 -9.78 -5.31
N ARG A 104 -0.26 -10.93 -5.96
CA ARG A 104 -1.02 -12.15 -5.59
C ARG A 104 -0.69 -12.60 -4.16
N ARG A 105 0.59 -12.51 -3.76
CA ARG A 105 0.99 -12.85 -2.39
C ARG A 105 0.44 -11.84 -1.37
N VAL A 106 0.40 -10.58 -1.74
CA VAL A 106 -0.21 -9.53 -0.91
C VAL A 106 -1.71 -9.81 -0.74
N GLU A 107 -2.41 -10.19 -1.80
CA GLU A 107 -3.84 -10.54 -1.71
C GLU A 107 -4.07 -11.67 -0.72
N SER A 108 -3.26 -12.73 -0.79
CA SER A 108 -3.37 -13.85 0.15
C SER A 108 -3.13 -13.39 1.59
N ALA A 109 -2.13 -12.53 1.80
CA ALA A 109 -1.84 -11.99 3.12
C ALA A 109 -2.98 -11.09 3.64
N LEU A 110 -3.61 -10.31 2.76
CA LEU A 110 -4.75 -9.46 3.13
C LEU A 110 -5.96 -10.28 3.56
N LEU A 111 -6.21 -11.41 2.92
CA LEU A 111 -7.28 -12.30 3.36
C LEU A 111 -7.05 -12.77 4.80
N ILE A 112 -5.80 -13.04 5.15
CA ILE A 112 -5.43 -13.42 6.51
C ILE A 112 -5.63 -12.26 7.48
N VAL A 113 -5.13 -11.08 7.13
CA VAL A 113 -5.25 -9.87 7.96
C VAL A 113 -6.71 -9.57 8.27
N LEU A 114 -7.58 -9.69 7.26
CA LEU A 114 -8.99 -9.34 7.37
C LEU A 114 -9.86 -10.49 7.87
N GLY A 115 -9.27 -11.68 8.04
CA GLY A 115 -10.01 -12.84 8.51
C GLY A 115 -11.03 -13.34 7.50
N ILE A 116 -10.78 -13.12 6.21
CA ILE A 116 -11.70 -13.53 5.16
C ILE A 116 -11.39 -14.97 4.72
N ASP A 117 -12.38 -15.83 4.81
CA ASP A 117 -12.28 -17.18 4.30
C ASP A 117 -12.60 -17.17 2.81
N ALA A 118 -11.58 -17.38 1.98
CA ALA A 118 -11.71 -17.34 0.52
C ALA A 118 -12.69 -18.40 -0.01
N THR A 119 -12.90 -19.50 0.72
CA THR A 119 -13.84 -20.55 0.31
C THR A 119 -15.29 -20.08 0.38
N ARG A 120 -15.56 -19.01 1.12
CA ARG A 120 -16.88 -18.38 1.23
C ARG A 120 -17.14 -17.37 0.13
N LEU A 121 -16.11 -16.96 -0.61
CA LEU A 121 -16.28 -16.02 -1.71
C LEU A 121 -16.87 -16.77 -2.87
N SER A 122 -18.18 -16.65 -2.98
CA SER A 122 -18.94 -17.32 -4.00
C SER A 122 -18.58 -16.81 -5.38
N PRO A 123 -18.44 -17.68 -6.39
CA PRO A 123 -18.38 -17.22 -7.76
C PRO A 123 -19.72 -16.62 -8.20
#